data_90373d24a6b77d583a2463ba0de4e24f
#
_entry.id   90373d24a6b77d583a2463ba0de4e24f
#
_cell.length_a   1.000
_cell.length_b   1.000
_cell.length_c   1.000
_cell.angle_alpha   90.00
_cell.angle_beta   90.00
_cell.angle_gamma   90.00
#
_symmetry.space_group_name_H-M   'P 1'
#
loop_
_entity.id
_entity.type
_entity.pdbx_description
1 polymer ?
#
loop_
_entity_poly.entity_id
_entity_poly.type
_entity_poly.pdbx_seq_one_letter_code
_entity_poly.pdbx_strand_id
1 'polypeptide(L)' 'MNVLTKNSIKCLVCNTILESKHRHDFVMCPCPNHTACDGGLEYQRTLAVDLDLIEILSEYKEVRNANTKRNT' A
#
# COMPACT_ATOMS: atom_id res chain seq x y z
N MET A 1 -4.89 13.45 10.59
CA MET A 1 -3.88 12.40 10.42
C MET A 1 -4.50 11.22 9.68
N ASN A 2 -3.86 10.76 8.62
CA ASN A 2 -4.35 9.62 7.86
C ASN A 2 -3.63 8.35 8.29
N VAL A 3 -4.43 7.31 8.50
CA VAL A 3 -3.91 6.00 8.89
C VAL A 3 -4.15 5.03 7.75
N LEU A 4 -3.13 4.28 7.39
CA LEU A 4 -3.21 3.29 6.35
C LEU A 4 -4.05 2.11 6.84
N THR A 5 -5.17 1.86 6.17
CA THR A 5 -6.08 0.77 6.55
C THR A 5 -5.99 -0.40 5.58
N LYS A 6 -5.40 -0.18 4.41
CA LYS A 6 -5.20 -1.25 3.43
C LYS A 6 -3.99 -0.88 2.57
N ASN A 7 -3.03 -1.80 2.49
CA ASN A 7 -1.82 -1.63 1.68
C ASN A 7 -1.93 -2.56 0.49
N SER A 8 -2.35 -2.02 -0.65
CA SER A 8 -2.68 -2.85 -1.81
C SER A 8 -2.30 -2.15 -3.10
N ILE A 9 -1.86 -2.92 -4.08
CA ILE A 9 -1.59 -2.42 -5.42
C ILE A 9 -2.04 -3.44 -6.45
N LYS A 10 -2.27 -2.97 -7.66
CA LYS A 10 -2.61 -3.83 -8.79
C LYS A 10 -1.52 -3.73 -9.84
N CYS A 11 -1.03 -4.88 -10.30
CA CYS A 11 -0.12 -4.93 -11.42
C CYS A 11 -0.94 -4.82 -12.70
N LEU A 12 -0.67 -3.80 -13.52
CA LEU A 12 -1.43 -3.60 -14.75
C LEU A 12 -0.94 -4.50 -15.89
N VAL A 13 0.17 -5.19 -15.70
CA VAL A 13 0.68 -6.13 -16.70
C VAL A 13 -0.08 -7.45 -16.62
N CYS A 14 -0.25 -7.99 -15.42
CA CYS A 14 -0.91 -9.29 -15.25
C CYS A 14 -2.24 -9.19 -14.52
N ASN A 15 -2.67 -7.99 -14.14
CA ASN A 15 -3.94 -7.74 -13.45
C ASN A 15 -4.05 -8.41 -12.08
N THR A 16 -2.91 -8.74 -11.48
CA THR A 16 -2.90 -9.33 -10.14
C THR A 16 -3.03 -8.24 -9.10
N ILE A 17 -3.88 -8.44 -8.12
CA ILE A 17 -4.02 -7.53 -6.99
C ILE A 17 -3.24 -8.11 -5.82
N LEU A 18 -2.35 -7.29 -5.25
CA LEU A 18 -1.52 -7.67 -4.12
C LEU A 18 -1.93 -6.88 -2.91
N GLU A 19 -1.87 -7.51 -1.75
CA GLU A 19 -2.17 -6.83 -0.49
C GLU A 19 -1.15 -7.24 0.55
N SER A 20 -0.46 -6.27 1.14
CA SER A 20 0.45 -6.51 2.25
C SER A 20 -0.33 -6.32 3.55
N LYS A 21 -0.42 -7.36 4.37
CA LYS A 21 -1.31 -7.38 5.52
C LYS A 21 -0.61 -7.07 6.83
N HIS A 22 0.70 -7.22 6.87
CA HIS A 22 1.47 -6.90 8.09
C HIS A 22 2.88 -6.45 7.69
N ARG A 23 3.60 -5.96 8.67
CA ARG A 23 4.83 -5.19 8.43
C ARG A 23 5.85 -5.90 7.55
N HIS A 24 6.00 -7.20 7.70
CA HIS A 24 6.99 -7.97 6.94
C HIS A 24 6.35 -8.81 5.85
N ASP A 25 5.14 -8.48 5.46
CA ASP A 25 4.42 -9.22 4.43
C ASP A 25 4.78 -8.67 3.05
N PHE A 26 5.84 -9.21 2.48
CA PHE A 26 6.29 -8.83 1.14
C PHE A 26 5.56 -9.69 0.13
N VAL A 27 4.76 -9.07 -0.73
CA VAL A 27 3.98 -9.76 -1.77
C VAL A 27 4.39 -9.25 -3.13
N MET A 28 4.64 -10.17 -4.05
CA MET A 28 5.09 -9.82 -5.39
C MET A 28 4.35 -10.66 -6.42
N CYS A 29 3.99 -10.03 -7.54
CA CYS A 29 3.37 -10.77 -8.64
C CYS A 29 4.44 -11.52 -9.44
N PRO A 30 4.04 -12.61 -10.13
CA PRO A 30 5.02 -13.43 -10.89
C PRO A 30 5.30 -12.90 -12.29
N CYS A 31 4.83 -11.73 -12.66
CA CYS A 31 5.01 -11.21 -14.01
C CYS A 31 6.35 -10.47 -14.16
N PRO A 32 6.77 -10.17 -15.42
CA PRO A 32 8.06 -9.51 -15.64
C PRO A 32 8.19 -8.13 -15.02
N ASN A 33 7.08 -7.47 -14.67
CA ASN A 33 7.15 -6.17 -14.02
C ASN A 33 7.56 -6.28 -12.54
N HIS A 34 7.50 -7.47 -11.96
CA HIS A 34 7.88 -7.72 -10.57
C HIS A 34 7.24 -6.73 -9.61
N THR A 35 5.96 -6.42 -9.85
CA THR A 35 5.20 -5.54 -8.98
C THR A 35 5.11 -6.14 -7.59
N ALA A 36 5.43 -5.34 -6.57
CA ALA A 36 5.45 -5.82 -5.19
C ALA A 36 4.97 -4.77 -4.22
N CYS A 37 4.40 -5.20 -3.12
CA CYS A 37 4.07 -4.30 -2.03
C CYS A 37 4.51 -4.91 -0.69
N ASP A 38 4.79 -4.05 0.26
CA ASP A 38 5.40 -4.43 1.53
C ASP A 38 5.03 -3.41 2.59
N GLY A 39 5.21 -3.75 3.85
CA GLY A 39 5.04 -2.83 4.96
C GLY A 39 3.73 -2.96 5.73
N GLY A 40 2.77 -3.74 5.22
CA GLY A 40 1.49 -3.93 5.88
C GLY A 40 0.79 -2.61 6.14
N LEU A 41 0.32 -2.42 7.36
CA LEU A 41 -0.34 -1.18 7.76
C LEU A 41 0.61 -0.19 8.44
N GLU A 42 1.90 -0.53 8.52
CA GLU A 42 2.90 0.36 9.12
C GLU A 42 3.35 1.42 8.12
N TYR A 43 3.59 1.02 6.89
CA TYR A 43 3.97 1.92 5.82
C TYR A 43 3.66 1.27 4.48
N GLN A 44 3.53 2.10 3.46
CA GLN A 44 3.29 1.59 2.11
C GLN A 44 4.60 1.63 1.33
N ARG A 45 5.06 0.47 0.88
CA ARG A 45 6.24 0.36 0.04
C ARG A 45 5.86 -0.37 -1.24
N THR A 46 6.11 0.26 -2.36
CA THR A 46 5.75 -0.26 -3.68
C THR A 46 7.00 -0.39 -4.53
N LEU A 47 7.16 -1.54 -5.15
CA LEU A 47 8.29 -1.85 -6.00
C LEU A 47 7.79 -2.39 -7.33
N ALA A 48 8.45 -1.99 -8.42
CA ALA A 48 8.15 -2.50 -9.74
C ALA A 48 9.28 -2.12 -10.68
N VAL A 49 9.44 -2.88 -11.76
CA VAL A 49 10.39 -2.52 -12.82
C VAL A 49 9.91 -1.23 -13.48
N ASP A 50 8.61 -1.14 -13.78
CA ASP A 50 8.01 0.06 -14.36
C ASP A 50 6.85 0.49 -13.47
N LEU A 51 7.05 1.61 -12.76
CA LEU A 51 6.05 2.11 -11.84
C LEU A 51 4.84 2.73 -12.53
N ASP A 52 4.90 2.95 -13.83
CA ASP A 52 3.75 3.42 -14.59
C ASP A 52 2.76 2.28 -14.88
N LEU A 53 3.17 1.05 -14.64
CA LEU A 53 2.35 -0.14 -14.91
C LEU A 53 1.75 -0.71 -13.63
N ILE A 54 1.49 0.14 -12.65
CA ILE A 54 0.82 -0.28 -11.42
C ILE A 54 -0.29 0.71 -11.09
N GLU A 55 -1.23 0.25 -10.28
CA GLU A 55 -2.29 1.10 -9.74
C GLU A 55 -2.31 0.94 -8.23
N ILE A 56 -2.23 2.05 -7.51
CA ILE A 56 -2.27 2.03 -6.05
C ILE A 56 -3.71 1.86 -5.61
N LEU A 57 -3.98 0.80 -4.87
CA LEU A 57 -5.31 0.51 -4.33
C LEU A 57 -5.35 0.68 -2.81
N SER A 58 -4.29 1.19 -2.21
CA SER A 58 -4.22 1.39 -0.77
C SER A 58 -5.30 2.34 -0.30
N GLU A 59 -5.78 2.10 0.92
CA GLU A 59 -6.86 2.89 1.51
C GLU A 59 -6.36 3.51 2.80
N TYR A 60 -6.83 4.71 3.07
CA TYR A 60 -6.49 5.46 4.27
C TYR A 60 -7.75 5.91 4.95
N LYS A 61 -7.68 6.04 6.26
CA LYS A 61 -8.77 6.58 7.05
C LYS A 61 -8.25 7.78 7.81
N GLU A 62 -9.00 8.86 7.79
CA GLU A 62 -8.66 10.01 8.60
C GLU A 62 -9.04 9.75 10.04
N VAL A 63 -8.08 9.90 10.94
CA VAL A 63 -8.30 9.72 12.37
C VAL A 63 -8.17 11.08 13.03
N ARG A 64 -9.22 11.46 13.71
CA ARG A 64 -9.22 12.69 14.45
C ARG A 64 -8.75 12.39 15.86
N ASN A 65 -7.65 12.97 16.25
CA ASN A 65 -7.12 12.77 17.58
C ASN A 65 -7.70 13.82 18.53
N ALA A 66 -8.56 13.37 19.43
CA ALA A 66 -9.22 14.29 20.36
C ALA A 66 -8.25 15.02 21.28
N ASN A 67 -7.09 14.47 21.47
CA ASN A 67 -6.09 15.09 22.34
C ASN A 67 -5.33 16.22 21.69
N THR A 68 -5.51 16.44 20.40
CA THR A 68 -4.77 17.47 19.70
C THR A 68 -5.53 18.76 19.60
N LYS A 69 -6.65 18.83 20.18
CA LYS A 69 -7.36 20.04 20.07
C LYS A 69 -6.74 21.16 20.79
N ARG A 70 -6.24 21.20 20.78
CA ARG A 70 -5.65 21.74 21.12
C ARG A 70 -5.24 22.49 20.59
N ASN A 71 -5.48 22.40 20.12
CA ASN A 71 -5.28 22.62 19.53
C ASN A 71 -5.31 22.84 19.10
N THR A 72 -5.27 22.82 18.96
CA THR A 72 -5.44 22.71 18.57
C THR A 72 -5.42 22.88 18.45
#